data_88c06f5fb48b57064dfd99361441aba2
#
_entry.id   88c06f5fb48b57064dfd99361441aba2
#
_cell.length_a   1.000
_cell.length_b   1.000
_cell.length_c   1.000
_cell.angle_alpha   90.00
_cell.angle_beta   90.00
_cell.angle_gamma   90.00
#
_symmetry.space_group_name_H-M   'P 1'
#
loop_
_entity.id
_entity.type
_entity.pdbx_description
1 polymer ?
#
loop_
_entity_poly.entity_id
_entity_poly.type
_entity_poly.pdbx_seq_one_letter_code
_entity_poly.pdbx_strand_id
1 'polypeptide(L)'
;MKVKRIYAVNFRNYKECCLEITSMVNIFYGQNAQGKTNLLEAMFYAAFGMSHRTAQEDDMQRLDTNQLAVGINFEDLHGVNDVKIKRQQLDGKNKKELFLNDVKVRPKEHYGTLNMVMFSPEDLQLIKGEPALRRRFFDMQISQTDKAYYDLLIKYNRILQQRNRLLKDIRDNDASIELLLTWDQEFVLTAARIAVKRLAALQKLKNIAKDIYAALTGELETLTVFYELKANNGELLYPDEAICWEDFYRSKLSERRQVDILRGSTGIGPHRDDLLFKVNDRILKAFGSQGQQRSAALALKLAQLEYVRQEIDEFPVLLLDDVMSELDDQRRCQLLKFIDGKVQTFITVNDKALIPDLSGNAYF
;
A
#
# COMPACT_ATOMS: atom_id res chain seq x y z
N MET A 1 15.91 -8.62 -1.91
CA MET A 1 15.53 -9.24 -0.59
C MET A 1 15.15 -10.70 -0.79
N LYS A 2 15.54 -11.58 0.15
CA LYS A 2 15.27 -13.03 0.07
C LYS A 2 14.77 -13.54 1.41
N VAL A 3 13.50 -13.93 1.48
CA VAL A 3 12.92 -14.63 2.63
C VAL A 3 13.57 -16.00 2.76
N LYS A 4 13.99 -16.37 3.96
CA LYS A 4 14.62 -17.66 4.31
C LYS A 4 13.70 -18.52 5.14
N ARG A 5 12.91 -17.90 6.05
CA ARG A 5 11.96 -18.61 6.92
C ARG A 5 10.74 -17.75 7.17
N ILE A 6 9.59 -18.40 7.19
CA ILE A 6 8.30 -17.81 7.57
C ILE A 6 7.77 -18.58 8.76
N TYR A 7 7.30 -17.88 9.79
CA TYR A 7 6.62 -18.54 10.90
C TYR A 7 5.36 -17.75 11.32
N ALA A 8 4.34 -18.49 11.68
CA ALA A 8 3.07 -17.95 12.17
C ALA A 8 2.52 -18.86 13.27
N VAL A 9 2.04 -18.24 14.36
CA VAL A 9 1.43 -18.93 15.49
C VAL A 9 0.09 -18.26 15.78
N ASN A 10 -0.96 -19.07 15.87
CA ASN A 10 -2.35 -18.62 16.10
C ASN A 10 -2.82 -17.51 15.14
N PHE A 11 -2.45 -17.64 13.87
CA PHE A 11 -2.80 -16.69 12.83
C PHE A 11 -3.86 -17.29 11.90
N ARG A 12 -5.03 -16.68 11.81
CA ARG A 12 -6.16 -17.16 11.00
C ARG A 12 -6.49 -18.64 11.32
N ASN A 13 -6.35 -19.54 10.33
CA ASN A 13 -6.53 -20.97 10.49
C ASN A 13 -5.27 -21.71 10.98
N TYR A 14 -4.10 -21.08 10.97
CA TYR A 14 -2.87 -21.69 11.43
C TYR A 14 -2.78 -21.70 12.96
N LYS A 15 -2.64 -22.90 13.56
CA LYS A 15 -2.20 -23.05 14.95
C LYS A 15 -0.72 -22.74 15.06
N GLU A 16 0.06 -23.37 14.18
CA GLU A 16 1.49 -23.18 14.03
C GLU A 16 1.87 -23.46 12.58
N CYS A 17 2.72 -22.64 12.01
CA CYS A 17 3.29 -22.81 10.68
C CYS A 17 4.74 -22.34 10.73
N CYS A 18 5.66 -23.17 10.22
CA CYS A 18 7.06 -22.83 10.04
C CYS A 18 7.53 -23.38 8.71
N LEU A 19 7.95 -22.52 7.79
CA LEU A 19 8.38 -22.88 6.45
C LEU A 19 9.78 -22.35 6.18
N GLU A 20 10.69 -23.26 5.80
CA GLU A 20 12.00 -22.89 5.25
C GLU A 20 11.86 -22.64 3.75
N ILE A 21 12.38 -21.52 3.30
CA ILE A 21 12.27 -21.06 1.93
C ILE A 21 13.66 -21.11 1.27
N THR A 22 13.78 -21.89 0.22
CA THR A 22 15.06 -22.11 -0.47
C THR A 22 15.06 -21.64 -1.92
N SER A 23 13.86 -21.40 -2.50
CA SER A 23 13.71 -21.04 -3.92
C SER A 23 13.35 -19.59 -4.13
N MET A 24 13.67 -19.10 -5.34
CA MET A 24 13.22 -17.78 -5.79
C MET A 24 11.73 -17.77 -6.11
N VAL A 25 11.17 -18.86 -6.61
CA VAL A 25 9.73 -19.00 -6.86
C VAL A 25 9.18 -20.08 -5.93
N ASN A 26 8.13 -19.72 -5.17
CA ASN A 26 7.49 -20.57 -4.17
C ASN A 26 5.99 -20.62 -4.46
N ILE A 27 5.49 -21.82 -4.80
CA ILE A 27 4.11 -22.02 -5.26
C ILE A 27 3.33 -22.76 -4.17
N PHE A 28 2.28 -22.13 -3.67
CA PHE A 28 1.32 -22.72 -2.74
C PHE A 28 0.05 -23.09 -3.50
N TYR A 29 -0.22 -24.37 -3.66
CA TYR A 29 -1.38 -24.84 -4.38
C TYR A 29 -2.22 -25.80 -3.53
N GLY A 30 -3.50 -25.91 -3.87
CA GLY A 30 -4.46 -26.73 -3.13
C GLY A 30 -5.87 -26.16 -3.24
N GLN A 31 -6.83 -26.83 -2.63
CA GLN A 31 -8.23 -26.40 -2.64
C GLN A 31 -8.44 -25.04 -1.95
N ASN A 32 -9.57 -24.41 -2.21
CA ASN A 32 -9.97 -23.17 -1.54
C ASN A 32 -10.11 -23.40 -0.03
N ALA A 33 -9.92 -22.35 0.75
CA ALA A 33 -10.01 -22.35 2.22
C ALA A 33 -8.92 -23.15 2.97
N GLN A 34 -7.88 -23.68 2.31
CA GLN A 34 -6.77 -24.37 2.96
C GLN A 34 -5.75 -23.43 3.64
N GLY A 35 -5.89 -22.12 3.46
CA GLY A 35 -5.05 -21.13 4.13
C GLY A 35 -3.99 -20.47 3.24
N LYS A 36 -3.92 -20.78 1.95
CA LYS A 36 -2.92 -20.20 1.02
C LYS A 36 -2.84 -18.66 1.12
N THR A 37 -3.97 -17.98 0.97
CA THR A 37 -4.09 -16.52 1.15
C THR A 37 -3.69 -16.07 2.58
N ASN A 38 -4.01 -16.88 3.60
CA ASN A 38 -3.68 -16.55 4.98
C ASN A 38 -2.16 -16.58 5.24
N LEU A 39 -1.41 -17.39 4.51
CA LEU A 39 0.06 -17.40 4.58
C LEU A 39 0.63 -16.10 3.98
N LEU A 40 0.17 -15.69 2.79
CA LEU A 40 0.58 -14.42 2.20
C LEU A 40 0.15 -13.22 3.06
N GLU A 41 -1.04 -13.29 3.67
CA GLU A 41 -1.49 -12.28 4.64
C GLU A 41 -0.58 -12.22 5.88
N ALA A 42 -0.10 -13.35 6.38
CA ALA A 42 0.85 -13.40 7.49
C ALA A 42 2.19 -12.74 7.11
N MET A 43 2.69 -13.02 5.90
CA MET A 43 3.91 -12.37 5.39
C MET A 43 3.72 -10.85 5.26
N PHE A 44 2.62 -10.42 4.67
CA PHE A 44 2.28 -9.00 4.53
C PHE A 44 2.14 -8.32 5.90
N TYR A 45 1.47 -8.99 6.85
CA TYR A 45 1.34 -8.49 8.21
C TYR A 45 2.69 -8.39 8.92
N ALA A 46 3.58 -9.39 8.76
CA ALA A 46 4.93 -9.35 9.32
C ALA A 46 5.75 -8.16 8.79
N ALA A 47 5.62 -7.80 7.50
CA ALA A 47 6.35 -6.70 6.88
C ALA A 47 5.79 -5.31 7.27
N PHE A 48 4.47 -5.15 7.28
CA PHE A 48 3.83 -3.82 7.37
C PHE A 48 3.10 -3.57 8.69
N GLY A 49 2.89 -4.59 9.51
CA GLY A 49 2.13 -4.47 10.74
C GLY A 49 0.63 -4.22 10.53
N MET A 50 0.11 -4.47 9.33
CA MET A 50 -1.31 -4.34 9.01
C MET A 50 -1.73 -5.41 8.01
N SER A 51 -3.00 -5.82 8.04
CA SER A 51 -3.55 -6.70 7.01
C SER A 51 -3.90 -5.90 5.75
N HIS A 52 -3.76 -6.55 4.58
CA HIS A 52 -4.28 -6.02 3.32
C HIS A 52 -5.80 -6.25 3.17
N ARG A 53 -6.37 -7.23 3.91
CA ARG A 53 -7.78 -7.67 3.78
C ARG A 53 -8.71 -7.06 4.81
N THR A 54 -8.25 -6.80 6.02
CA THR A 54 -9.09 -6.30 7.11
C THR A 54 -8.42 -5.15 7.86
N ALA A 55 -9.24 -4.19 8.31
CA ALA A 55 -8.80 -3.16 9.24
C ALA A 55 -8.87 -3.63 10.72
N GLN A 56 -9.61 -4.72 10.98
CA GLN A 56 -9.78 -5.27 12.34
C GLN A 56 -8.70 -6.31 12.60
N GLU A 57 -7.75 -5.98 13.47
CA GLU A 57 -6.64 -6.89 13.79
C GLU A 57 -7.11 -8.17 14.51
N ASP A 58 -8.27 -8.14 15.15
CA ASP A 58 -8.88 -9.30 15.82
C ASP A 58 -9.22 -10.42 14.82
N ASP A 59 -9.59 -10.06 13.59
CA ASP A 59 -9.91 -11.04 12.54
C ASP A 59 -8.71 -11.92 12.15
N MET A 60 -7.48 -11.46 12.39
CA MET A 60 -6.27 -12.21 12.07
C MET A 60 -5.92 -13.26 13.13
N GLN A 61 -6.46 -13.12 14.34
CA GLN A 61 -6.20 -14.03 15.44
C GLN A 61 -7.03 -15.31 15.27
N ARG A 62 -6.39 -16.46 15.55
CA ARG A 62 -7.10 -17.73 15.56
C ARG A 62 -8.17 -17.73 16.65
N LEU A 63 -9.34 -18.29 16.33
CA LEU A 63 -10.43 -18.43 17.30
C LEU A 63 -9.96 -19.16 18.57
N ASP A 64 -10.52 -18.79 19.71
CA ASP A 64 -10.23 -19.35 21.03
C ASP A 64 -8.77 -19.18 21.49
N THR A 65 -8.06 -18.19 20.96
CA THR A 65 -6.72 -17.83 21.41
C THR A 65 -6.66 -16.37 21.83
N ASN A 66 -5.72 -16.01 22.71
CA ASN A 66 -5.52 -14.65 23.20
C ASN A 66 -4.20 -14.02 22.71
N GLN A 67 -3.49 -14.71 21.83
CA GLN A 67 -2.22 -14.24 21.28
C GLN A 67 -1.99 -14.75 19.88
N LEU A 68 -1.28 -13.97 19.09
CA LEU A 68 -0.73 -14.39 17.79
C LEU A 68 0.72 -13.91 17.67
N ALA A 69 1.49 -14.62 16.86
CA ALA A 69 2.82 -14.18 16.46
C ALA A 69 3.04 -14.51 14.98
N VAL A 70 3.65 -13.59 14.25
CA VAL A 70 4.14 -13.82 12.90
C VAL A 70 5.54 -13.26 12.75
N GLY A 71 6.35 -13.86 11.90
CA GLY A 71 7.66 -13.31 11.62
C GLY A 71 8.31 -13.93 10.38
N ILE A 72 9.33 -13.23 9.90
CA ILE A 72 10.07 -13.59 8.69
C ILE A 72 11.54 -13.35 8.94
N ASN A 73 12.33 -14.41 8.73
CA ASN A 73 13.77 -14.29 8.58
C ASN A 73 14.09 -14.09 7.10
N PHE A 74 14.88 -13.08 6.78
CA PHE A 74 15.21 -12.72 5.40
C PHE A 74 16.66 -12.19 5.30
N GLU A 75 17.17 -12.16 4.09
CA GLU A 75 18.45 -11.60 3.72
C GLU A 75 18.23 -10.43 2.77
N ASP A 76 18.90 -9.31 3.04
CA ASP A 76 18.96 -8.13 2.20
C ASP A 76 20.44 -7.76 1.89
N LEU A 77 20.66 -6.62 1.25
CA LEU A 77 22.03 -6.13 0.94
C LEU A 77 22.89 -5.88 2.19
N HIS A 78 22.30 -5.77 3.37
CA HIS A 78 22.97 -5.47 4.64
C HIS A 78 23.22 -6.73 5.49
N GLY A 79 22.62 -7.86 5.13
CA GLY A 79 22.78 -9.14 5.81
C GLY A 79 21.47 -9.83 6.18
N VAL A 80 21.53 -10.73 7.15
CA VAL A 80 20.38 -11.51 7.62
C VAL A 80 19.66 -10.73 8.72
N ASN A 81 18.35 -10.60 8.54
CA ASN A 81 17.45 -9.91 9.45
C ASN A 81 16.25 -10.77 9.83
N ASP A 82 15.64 -10.48 10.98
CA ASP A 82 14.39 -11.09 11.43
C ASP A 82 13.39 -9.99 11.82
N VAL A 83 12.22 -10.00 11.21
CA VAL A 83 11.08 -9.16 11.61
C VAL A 83 10.02 -10.02 12.27
N LYS A 84 9.49 -9.56 13.41
CA LYS A 84 8.49 -10.29 14.19
C LYS A 84 7.44 -9.36 14.75
N ILE A 85 6.20 -9.79 14.71
CA ILE A 85 5.08 -9.12 15.35
C ILE A 85 4.43 -10.09 16.32
N LYS A 86 4.28 -9.63 17.56
CA LYS A 86 3.51 -10.32 18.60
C LYS A 86 2.31 -9.46 18.95
N ARG A 87 1.15 -10.08 19.06
CA ARG A 87 -0.05 -9.45 19.57
C ARG A 87 -0.63 -10.33 20.66
N GLN A 88 -1.00 -9.70 21.75
CA GLN A 88 -1.59 -10.38 22.90
C GLN A 88 -2.77 -9.56 23.44
N GLN A 89 -3.84 -10.23 23.78
CA GLN A 89 -4.97 -9.63 24.50
C GLN A 89 -4.81 -9.92 26.00
N LEU A 90 -4.60 -8.85 26.79
CA LEU A 90 -4.47 -8.89 28.23
C LEU A 90 -5.51 -7.95 28.83
N ASP A 91 -6.33 -8.43 29.75
CA ASP A 91 -7.34 -7.64 30.47
C ASP A 91 -8.23 -6.81 29.54
N GLY A 92 -8.64 -7.39 28.40
CA GLY A 92 -9.46 -6.71 27.38
C GLY A 92 -8.73 -5.66 26.55
N LYS A 93 -7.41 -5.49 26.73
CA LYS A 93 -6.58 -4.58 25.96
C LYS A 93 -5.69 -5.34 24.99
N ASN A 94 -5.69 -4.89 23.74
CA ASN A 94 -4.80 -5.43 22.73
C ASN A 94 -3.41 -4.76 22.85
N LYS A 95 -2.39 -5.58 23.06
CA LYS A 95 -0.99 -5.14 23.05
C LYS A 95 -0.29 -5.72 21.82
N LYS A 96 0.26 -4.86 20.99
CA LYS A 96 1.04 -5.21 19.80
C LYS A 96 2.48 -4.79 19.99
N GLU A 97 3.39 -5.68 19.73
CA GLU A 97 4.82 -5.47 19.85
C GLU A 97 5.51 -5.87 18.55
N LEU A 98 6.42 -5.01 18.10
CA LEU A 98 7.19 -5.17 16.88
C LEU A 98 8.65 -5.40 17.24
N PHE A 99 9.29 -6.34 16.57
CA PHE A 99 10.68 -6.68 16.80
C PHE A 99 11.46 -6.69 15.50
N LEU A 100 12.70 -6.25 15.57
CA LEU A 100 13.71 -6.36 14.53
C LEU A 100 14.95 -6.99 15.18
N ASN A 101 15.38 -8.15 14.68
CA ASN A 101 16.50 -8.90 15.23
C ASN A 101 16.37 -9.14 16.75
N ASP A 102 15.17 -9.57 17.17
CA ASP A 102 14.74 -9.78 18.57
C ASP A 102 14.74 -8.53 19.46
N VAL A 103 15.08 -7.35 18.95
CA VAL A 103 15.00 -6.08 19.67
C VAL A 103 13.62 -5.46 19.41
N LYS A 104 12.93 -5.04 20.48
CA LYS A 104 11.66 -4.34 20.37
C LYS A 104 11.86 -2.96 19.76
N VAL A 105 11.10 -2.67 18.69
CA VAL A 105 11.21 -1.43 17.91
C VAL A 105 9.87 -0.70 17.78
N ARG A 106 9.93 0.58 17.41
CA ARG A 106 8.74 1.37 17.11
C ARG A 106 8.24 1.08 15.69
N PRO A 107 6.96 1.35 15.37
CA PRO A 107 6.40 1.13 14.04
C PRO A 107 7.24 1.73 12.90
N LYS A 108 7.80 2.91 13.07
CA LYS A 108 8.63 3.59 12.08
C LYS A 108 9.99 2.90 11.79
N GLU A 109 10.48 2.16 12.77
CA GLU A 109 11.74 1.42 12.65
C GLU A 109 11.51 0.07 11.97
N HIS A 110 10.32 -0.52 12.20
CA HIS A 110 9.88 -1.77 11.61
C HIS A 110 9.44 -1.60 10.14
N TYR A 111 8.66 -0.54 9.85
CA TYR A 111 8.11 -0.31 8.51
C TYR A 111 9.24 0.00 7.52
N GLY A 112 9.23 -0.66 6.34
CA GLY A 112 10.25 -0.51 5.31
C GLY A 112 11.57 -1.25 5.61
N THR A 113 11.62 -2.12 6.65
CA THR A 113 12.74 -3.02 6.87
C THR A 113 12.67 -4.22 5.92
N LEU A 114 11.49 -4.80 5.78
CA LEU A 114 11.20 -5.82 4.78
C LEU A 114 10.22 -5.24 3.76
N ASN A 115 10.66 -5.04 2.53
CA ASN A 115 9.83 -4.48 1.47
C ASN A 115 9.14 -5.59 0.70
N MET A 116 7.83 -5.42 0.52
CA MET A 116 6.99 -6.38 -0.22
C MET A 116 6.02 -5.66 -1.14
N VAL A 117 5.72 -6.29 -2.26
CA VAL A 117 4.62 -5.89 -3.14
C VAL A 117 3.66 -7.05 -3.24
N MET A 118 2.40 -6.78 -2.98
CA MET A 118 1.34 -7.78 -3.07
C MET A 118 0.42 -7.49 -4.24
N PHE A 119 0.14 -8.53 -5.01
CA PHE A 119 -0.90 -8.56 -6.02
C PHE A 119 -2.05 -9.43 -5.54
N SER A 120 -3.26 -8.97 -5.73
CA SER A 120 -4.50 -9.68 -5.41
C SER A 120 -5.59 -9.35 -6.43
N PRO A 121 -6.67 -10.14 -6.52
CA PRO A 121 -7.81 -9.85 -7.40
C PRO A 121 -8.42 -8.47 -7.12
N GLU A 122 -8.34 -7.99 -5.88
CA GLU A 122 -8.83 -6.67 -5.48
C GLU A 122 -8.05 -5.50 -6.10
N ASP A 123 -6.87 -5.74 -6.68
CA ASP A 123 -6.07 -4.66 -7.28
C ASP A 123 -6.76 -3.96 -8.46
N LEU A 124 -7.73 -4.60 -9.09
CA LEU A 124 -8.61 -3.95 -10.07
C LEU A 124 -9.36 -2.75 -9.47
N GLN A 125 -9.57 -2.74 -8.14
CA GLN A 125 -10.18 -1.63 -7.41
C GLN A 125 -9.27 -0.37 -7.37
N LEU A 126 -7.98 -0.50 -7.69
CA LEU A 126 -7.13 0.69 -7.90
C LEU A 126 -7.68 1.56 -9.03
N ILE A 127 -8.23 0.93 -10.06
CA ILE A 127 -8.81 1.62 -11.21
C ILE A 127 -10.28 1.99 -10.97
N LYS A 128 -11.09 1.03 -10.50
CA LYS A 128 -12.56 1.17 -10.40
C LYS A 128 -13.03 1.75 -9.07
N GLY A 129 -12.27 1.52 -8.02
CA GLY A 129 -12.67 1.78 -6.63
C GLY A 129 -12.60 3.24 -6.22
N GLU A 130 -12.66 3.43 -4.90
CA GLU A 130 -12.68 4.74 -4.27
C GLU A 130 -11.29 5.37 -4.18
N PRO A 131 -11.20 6.71 -4.14
CA PRO A 131 -9.94 7.45 -3.98
C PRO A 131 -9.09 7.00 -2.78
N ALA A 132 -9.75 6.54 -1.72
CA ALA A 132 -9.06 6.06 -0.51
C ALA A 132 -8.13 4.87 -0.79
N LEU A 133 -8.53 3.95 -1.69
CA LEU A 133 -7.71 2.80 -2.08
C LEU A 133 -6.47 3.24 -2.86
N ARG A 134 -6.61 4.19 -3.78
CA ARG A 134 -5.50 4.74 -4.56
C ARG A 134 -4.51 5.50 -3.67
N ARG A 135 -5.02 6.31 -2.72
CA ARG A 135 -4.16 6.97 -1.73
C ARG A 135 -3.41 5.96 -0.87
N ARG A 136 -4.11 4.95 -0.33
CA ARG A 136 -3.48 3.89 0.49
C ARG A 136 -2.38 3.17 -0.29
N PHE A 137 -2.66 2.77 -1.54
CA PHE A 137 -1.67 2.15 -2.42
C PHE A 137 -0.43 3.03 -2.56
N PHE A 138 -0.62 4.30 -2.88
CA PHE A 138 0.46 5.25 -3.14
C PHE A 138 1.24 5.60 -1.87
N ASP A 139 0.55 5.87 -0.77
CA ASP A 139 1.18 6.17 0.51
C ASP A 139 1.99 4.98 1.04
N MET A 140 1.49 3.76 0.87
CA MET A 140 2.20 2.56 1.28
C MET A 140 3.48 2.35 0.45
N GLN A 141 3.41 2.61 -0.86
CA GLN A 141 4.55 2.53 -1.76
C GLN A 141 5.68 3.49 -1.34
N ILE A 142 5.34 4.77 -1.08
CA ILE A 142 6.33 5.76 -0.66
C ILE A 142 6.86 5.44 0.74
N SER A 143 5.97 5.08 1.66
CA SER A 143 6.33 4.85 3.07
C SER A 143 7.31 3.71 3.27
N GLN A 144 7.28 2.66 2.43
CA GLN A 144 8.20 1.54 2.59
C GLN A 144 9.64 1.87 2.13
N THR A 145 9.83 2.94 1.35
CA THR A 145 11.14 3.39 0.87
C THR A 145 11.60 4.70 1.51
N ASP A 146 10.68 5.47 2.09
CA ASP A 146 10.95 6.77 2.73
C ASP A 146 10.35 6.83 4.15
N LYS A 147 11.19 6.54 5.15
CA LYS A 147 10.81 6.58 6.58
C LYS A 147 10.36 7.99 7.03
N ALA A 148 10.90 9.05 6.43
CA ALA A 148 10.50 10.42 6.74
C ALA A 148 9.07 10.71 6.21
N TYR A 149 8.70 10.12 5.07
CA TYR A 149 7.33 10.19 4.57
C TYR A 149 6.34 9.44 5.49
N TYR A 150 6.71 8.27 5.96
CA TYR A 150 5.91 7.51 6.93
C TYR A 150 5.65 8.32 8.21
N ASP A 151 6.68 8.95 8.79
CA ASP A 151 6.55 9.82 9.95
C ASP A 151 5.64 11.04 9.66
N LEU A 152 5.76 11.64 8.47
CA LEU A 152 4.90 12.74 8.03
C LEU A 152 3.43 12.33 7.96
N LEU A 153 3.13 11.14 7.42
CA LEU A 153 1.75 10.62 7.37
C LEU A 153 1.16 10.42 8.76
N ILE A 154 1.94 9.86 9.69
CA ILE A 154 1.50 9.68 11.09
C ILE A 154 1.22 11.05 11.73
N LYS A 155 2.16 12.01 11.59
CA LYS A 155 1.98 13.39 12.10
C LYS A 155 0.75 14.03 11.49
N TYR A 156 0.60 13.96 10.18
CA TYR A 156 -0.53 14.53 9.45
C TYR A 156 -1.89 13.99 9.93
N ASN A 157 -2.01 12.67 10.05
CA ASN A 157 -3.24 12.04 10.51
C ASN A 157 -3.62 12.49 11.93
N ARG A 158 -2.63 12.65 12.83
CA ARG A 158 -2.85 13.18 14.18
C ARG A 158 -3.34 14.63 14.13
N ILE A 159 -2.69 15.49 13.34
CA ILE A 159 -3.09 16.89 13.15
C ILE A 159 -4.52 16.96 12.59
N LEU A 160 -4.82 16.16 11.56
CA LEU A 160 -6.15 16.11 10.95
C LEU A 160 -7.23 15.70 11.95
N GLN A 161 -6.97 14.71 12.79
CA GLN A 161 -7.91 14.28 13.83
C GLN A 161 -8.16 15.39 14.86
N GLN A 162 -7.11 16.06 15.34
CA GLN A 162 -7.24 17.16 16.30
C GLN A 162 -7.98 18.35 15.69
N ARG A 163 -7.62 18.72 14.46
CA ARG A 163 -8.31 19.78 13.73
C ARG A 163 -9.81 19.46 13.53
N ASN A 164 -10.13 18.26 13.12
CA ASN A 164 -11.52 17.85 12.92
C ASN A 164 -12.31 17.81 14.25
N ARG A 165 -11.67 17.44 15.35
CA ARG A 165 -12.30 17.54 16.67
C ARG A 165 -12.60 19.00 17.03
N LEU A 166 -11.61 19.88 16.89
CA LEU A 166 -11.76 21.30 17.17
C LEU A 166 -12.84 21.95 16.27
N LEU A 167 -12.95 21.58 15.00
CA LEU A 167 -14.01 22.06 14.09
C LEU A 167 -15.40 21.70 14.62
N LYS A 168 -15.59 20.53 15.22
CA LYS A 168 -16.86 20.11 15.85
C LYS A 168 -17.12 20.92 17.13
N ASP A 169 -16.09 21.06 17.98
CA ASP A 169 -16.20 21.80 19.23
C ASP A 169 -16.56 23.28 18.94
N ILE A 170 -15.97 23.91 17.89
CA ILE A 170 -16.33 25.26 17.46
C ILE A 170 -17.76 25.32 16.91
N ARG A 171 -18.18 24.34 16.10
CA ARG A 171 -19.56 24.29 15.56
C ARG A 171 -20.58 24.22 16.68
N ASP A 172 -20.28 23.47 17.74
CA ASP A 172 -21.17 23.21 18.87
C ASP A 172 -21.04 24.31 19.97
N ASN A 173 -20.24 25.39 19.70
CA ASN A 173 -19.94 26.54 20.56
C ASN A 173 -19.14 26.20 21.85
N ASP A 174 -18.41 25.08 21.84
CA ASP A 174 -17.58 24.63 22.98
C ASP A 174 -16.15 25.15 22.89
N ALA A 175 -15.74 25.77 21.76
CA ALA A 175 -14.39 26.27 21.55
C ALA A 175 -14.33 27.52 20.68
N SER A 176 -13.24 28.30 20.85
CA SER A 176 -12.98 29.52 20.08
C SER A 176 -12.32 29.23 18.73
N ILE A 177 -12.66 30.01 17.72
CA ILE A 177 -12.12 29.91 16.37
C ILE A 177 -10.62 30.23 16.29
N GLU A 178 -10.10 31.04 17.20
CA GLU A 178 -8.68 31.42 17.26
C GLU A 178 -7.79 30.20 17.47
N LEU A 179 -8.27 29.19 18.19
CA LEU A 179 -7.53 27.92 18.40
C LEU A 179 -7.26 27.17 17.10
N LEU A 180 -8.08 27.41 16.07
CA LEU A 180 -7.92 26.77 14.78
C LEU A 180 -6.66 27.22 14.04
N LEU A 181 -6.21 28.47 14.26
CA LEU A 181 -5.07 29.04 13.57
C LEU A 181 -3.78 28.24 13.79
N THR A 182 -3.56 27.77 15.03
CA THR A 182 -2.38 26.97 15.36
C THR A 182 -2.41 25.62 14.62
N TRP A 183 -3.57 24.95 14.62
CA TRP A 183 -3.72 23.69 13.88
C TRP A 183 -3.68 23.87 12.37
N ASP A 184 -4.18 25.00 11.83
CA ASP A 184 -4.11 25.34 10.42
C ASP A 184 -2.65 25.48 9.97
N GLN A 185 -1.80 26.13 10.77
CA GLN A 185 -0.37 26.27 10.46
C GLN A 185 0.35 24.92 10.40
N GLU A 186 0.20 24.10 11.42
CA GLU A 186 0.80 22.75 11.44
C GLU A 186 0.27 21.85 10.32
N PHE A 187 -1.02 21.96 10.02
CA PHE A 187 -1.65 21.26 8.91
C PHE A 187 -1.04 21.65 7.58
N VAL A 188 -0.92 22.95 7.30
CA VAL A 188 -0.36 23.50 6.05
C VAL A 188 1.06 22.98 5.84
N LEU A 189 1.94 23.15 6.83
CA LEU A 189 3.34 22.72 6.73
C LEU A 189 3.47 21.20 6.47
N THR A 190 2.65 20.42 7.14
CA THR A 190 2.73 18.94 7.01
C THR A 190 2.10 18.48 5.71
N ALA A 191 0.96 19.06 5.31
CA ALA A 191 0.28 18.76 4.05
C ALA A 191 1.14 19.11 2.82
N ALA A 192 1.78 20.27 2.84
CA ALA A 192 2.69 20.71 1.77
C ALA A 192 3.84 19.73 1.56
N ARG A 193 4.49 19.29 2.64
CA ARG A 193 5.59 18.32 2.57
C ARG A 193 5.14 16.95 2.01
N ILE A 194 3.93 16.50 2.38
CA ILE A 194 3.35 15.27 1.82
C ILE A 194 3.11 15.42 0.33
N ALA A 195 2.51 16.54 -0.10
CA ALA A 195 2.22 16.80 -1.52
C ALA A 195 3.49 16.82 -2.37
N VAL A 196 4.55 17.50 -1.91
CA VAL A 196 5.85 17.52 -2.59
C VAL A 196 6.41 16.10 -2.76
N LYS A 197 6.42 15.29 -1.68
CA LYS A 197 6.94 13.92 -1.74
C LYS A 197 6.07 13.01 -2.64
N ARG A 198 4.74 13.17 -2.59
CA ARG A 198 3.85 12.43 -3.50
C ARG A 198 4.10 12.80 -4.96
N LEU A 199 4.27 14.07 -5.29
CA LEU A 199 4.56 14.46 -6.68
C LEU A 199 5.90 13.92 -7.17
N ALA A 200 6.96 13.99 -6.36
CA ALA A 200 8.25 13.43 -6.71
C ALA A 200 8.17 11.91 -6.96
N ALA A 201 7.47 11.17 -6.10
CA ALA A 201 7.24 9.73 -6.28
C ALA A 201 6.38 9.45 -7.53
N LEU A 202 5.34 10.27 -7.78
CA LEU A 202 4.47 10.11 -8.94
C LEU A 202 5.22 10.33 -10.26
N GLN A 203 6.15 11.29 -10.32
CA GLN A 203 6.96 11.52 -11.53
C GLN A 203 7.77 10.28 -11.92
N LYS A 204 8.32 9.56 -10.93
CA LYS A 204 9.01 8.28 -11.18
C LYS A 204 8.02 7.19 -11.58
N LEU A 205 6.97 6.98 -10.78
CA LEU A 205 5.99 5.92 -10.98
C LEU A 205 5.28 6.00 -12.35
N LYS A 206 4.88 7.22 -12.78
CA LYS A 206 4.15 7.39 -14.04
C LYS A 206 4.96 6.97 -15.26
N ASN A 207 6.28 7.27 -15.27
CA ASN A 207 7.15 6.89 -16.36
C ASN A 207 7.33 5.37 -16.41
N ILE A 208 7.62 4.74 -15.27
CA ILE A 208 7.75 3.29 -15.15
C ILE A 208 6.44 2.60 -15.56
N ALA A 209 5.29 3.08 -15.06
CA ALA A 209 3.99 2.51 -15.38
C ALA A 209 3.63 2.65 -16.87
N LYS A 210 3.97 3.77 -17.49
CA LYS A 210 3.80 4.00 -18.93
C LYS A 210 4.57 2.98 -19.76
N ASP A 211 5.86 2.79 -19.46
CA ASP A 211 6.72 1.88 -20.20
C ASP A 211 6.28 0.42 -20.04
N ILE A 212 5.93 0.02 -18.82
CA ILE A 212 5.41 -1.34 -18.56
C ILE A 212 4.05 -1.53 -19.26
N TYR A 213 3.16 -0.55 -19.23
CA TYR A 213 1.86 -0.65 -19.87
C TYR A 213 1.99 -0.77 -21.40
N ALA A 214 2.88 0.01 -22.00
CA ALA A 214 3.18 -0.09 -23.43
C ALA A 214 3.69 -1.50 -23.80
N ALA A 215 4.63 -2.05 -23.02
CA ALA A 215 5.12 -3.42 -23.22
C ALA A 215 4.00 -4.47 -23.06
N LEU A 216 3.08 -4.30 -22.11
CA LEU A 216 1.94 -5.20 -21.90
C LEU A 216 0.92 -5.15 -23.04
N THR A 217 0.80 -4.02 -23.74
CA THR A 217 -0.21 -3.79 -24.80
C THR A 217 0.39 -3.80 -26.22
N GLY A 218 1.67 -4.16 -26.36
CA GLY A 218 2.35 -4.18 -27.66
C GLY A 218 2.55 -2.79 -28.25
N GLU A 219 2.78 -1.78 -27.40
CA GLU A 219 3.00 -0.36 -27.74
C GLU A 219 1.81 0.33 -28.44
N LEU A 220 0.63 -0.28 -28.42
CA LEU A 220 -0.57 0.24 -29.07
C LEU A 220 -1.28 1.33 -28.23
N GLU A 221 -1.04 1.34 -26.92
CA GLU A 221 -1.75 2.20 -25.98
C GLU A 221 -0.81 2.86 -24.98
N THR A 222 -1.17 4.06 -24.52
CA THR A 222 -0.39 4.83 -23.55
C THR A 222 -1.17 5.03 -22.28
N LEU A 223 -0.62 4.58 -21.15
CA LEU A 223 -1.12 4.87 -19.80
C LEU A 223 -0.54 6.19 -19.27
N THR A 224 -1.39 7.06 -18.76
CA THR A 224 -0.98 8.30 -18.12
C THR A 224 -1.59 8.38 -16.72
N VAL A 225 -0.79 8.84 -15.74
CA VAL A 225 -1.21 9.00 -14.35
C VAL A 225 -1.06 10.45 -13.95
N PHE A 226 -2.12 11.03 -13.36
CA PHE A 226 -2.16 12.39 -12.88
C PHE A 226 -2.43 12.43 -11.38
N TYR A 227 -1.83 13.40 -10.71
CA TYR A 227 -2.24 13.78 -9.35
C TYR A 227 -3.42 14.73 -9.46
N GLU A 228 -4.52 14.39 -8.82
CA GLU A 228 -5.77 15.15 -8.92
C GLU A 228 -6.10 15.82 -7.59
N LEU A 229 -6.32 17.11 -7.63
CA LEU A 229 -6.83 17.90 -6.52
C LEU A 229 -8.23 18.40 -6.86
N LYS A 230 -9.09 18.43 -5.85
CA LYS A 230 -10.42 19.02 -5.97
C LYS A 230 -10.42 20.42 -5.36
N ALA A 231 -10.60 21.45 -6.18
CA ALA A 231 -10.76 22.82 -5.72
C ALA A 231 -12.08 23.04 -4.95
N ASN A 232 -12.20 24.17 -4.26
CA ASN A 232 -13.37 24.51 -3.43
C ASN A 232 -14.68 24.63 -4.24
N ASN A 233 -14.59 25.08 -5.48
CA ASN A 233 -15.70 25.17 -6.44
C ASN A 233 -16.03 23.83 -7.12
N GLY A 234 -15.31 22.75 -6.78
CA GLY A 234 -15.47 21.44 -7.40
C GLY A 234 -14.65 21.22 -8.67
N GLU A 235 -13.92 22.22 -9.13
CA GLU A 235 -12.97 22.12 -10.25
C GLU A 235 -11.83 21.17 -9.92
N LEU A 236 -11.40 20.38 -10.92
CA LEU A 236 -10.28 19.45 -10.81
C LEU A 236 -8.99 20.16 -11.25
N LEU A 237 -7.98 20.13 -10.39
CA LEU A 237 -6.67 20.69 -10.65
C LEU A 237 -5.66 19.54 -10.79
N TYR A 238 -4.72 19.70 -11.71
CA TYR A 238 -3.64 18.77 -11.97
C TYR A 238 -2.31 19.48 -11.76
N PRO A 239 -1.86 19.60 -10.50
CA PRO A 239 -0.66 20.38 -10.19
C PRO A 239 0.58 19.75 -10.79
N ASP A 240 1.46 20.63 -11.23
CA ASP A 240 2.85 20.34 -11.54
C ASP A 240 3.76 20.78 -10.38
N GLU A 241 5.09 20.72 -10.60
CA GLU A 241 6.10 21.06 -9.58
C GLU A 241 6.13 22.56 -9.20
N ALA A 242 5.49 23.42 -9.97
CA ALA A 242 5.58 24.88 -9.82
C ALA A 242 4.68 25.48 -8.73
N ILE A 243 3.86 24.68 -8.06
CA ILE A 243 2.94 25.17 -7.03
C ILE A 243 3.67 25.39 -5.69
N CYS A 244 3.51 26.58 -5.10
CA CYS A 244 3.80 26.80 -3.68
C CYS A 244 2.72 26.14 -2.83
N TRP A 245 2.98 24.90 -2.38
CA TRP A 245 2.00 24.09 -1.66
C TRP A 245 1.55 24.69 -0.33
N GLU A 246 2.42 25.41 0.36
CA GLU A 246 2.06 26.07 1.62
C GLU A 246 1.05 27.18 1.38
N ASP A 247 1.28 28.05 0.38
CA ASP A 247 0.36 29.12 0.02
C ASP A 247 -0.96 28.57 -0.52
N PHE A 248 -0.89 27.51 -1.33
CA PHE A 248 -2.07 26.81 -1.82
C PHE A 248 -2.95 26.31 -0.67
N TYR A 249 -2.40 25.52 0.26
CA TYR A 249 -3.19 24.99 1.37
C TYR A 249 -3.67 26.08 2.32
N ARG A 250 -2.86 27.10 2.57
CA ARG A 250 -3.23 28.26 3.41
C ARG A 250 -4.43 29.00 2.85
N SER A 251 -4.39 29.35 1.57
CA SER A 251 -5.50 30.00 0.86
C SER A 251 -6.76 29.13 0.91
N LYS A 252 -6.65 27.86 0.54
CA LYS A 252 -7.78 26.95 0.47
C LYS A 252 -8.42 26.67 1.83
N LEU A 253 -7.65 26.55 2.91
CA LEU A 253 -8.18 26.44 4.27
C LEU A 253 -8.94 27.69 4.69
N SER A 254 -8.39 28.89 4.39
CA SER A 254 -9.05 30.16 4.69
C SER A 254 -10.40 30.28 3.98
N GLU A 255 -10.42 30.00 2.66
CA GLU A 255 -11.64 30.01 1.86
C GLU A 255 -12.73 29.06 2.37
N ARG A 256 -12.33 27.89 2.89
CA ARG A 256 -13.26 26.82 3.32
C ARG A 256 -13.64 26.87 4.79
N ARG A 257 -13.02 27.72 5.59
CA ARG A 257 -13.13 27.70 7.07
C ARG A 257 -14.56 27.55 7.57
N GLN A 258 -15.48 28.37 7.09
CA GLN A 258 -16.88 28.33 7.51
C GLN A 258 -17.56 27.00 7.12
N VAL A 259 -17.28 26.49 5.92
CA VAL A 259 -17.82 25.19 5.46
C VAL A 259 -17.26 24.04 6.28
N ASP A 260 -15.96 24.09 6.60
CA ASP A 260 -15.31 23.06 7.41
C ASP A 260 -15.86 23.05 8.85
N ILE A 261 -16.12 24.21 9.45
CA ILE A 261 -16.79 24.34 10.76
C ILE A 261 -18.18 23.72 10.71
N LEU A 262 -19.01 24.12 9.75
CA LEU A 262 -20.37 23.61 9.61
C LEU A 262 -20.39 22.07 9.43
N ARG A 263 -19.44 21.50 8.71
CA ARG A 263 -19.32 20.06 8.49
C ARG A 263 -18.62 19.32 9.62
N GLY A 264 -17.90 20.02 10.49
CA GLY A 264 -17.04 19.41 11.52
C GLY A 264 -15.92 18.58 10.94
N SER A 265 -15.44 18.91 9.74
CA SER A 265 -14.40 18.12 9.04
C SER A 265 -13.65 18.95 8.01
N THR A 266 -12.35 18.65 7.88
CA THR A 266 -11.43 19.28 6.92
C THR A 266 -11.72 18.79 5.50
N GLY A 267 -11.99 19.72 4.60
CA GLY A 267 -12.39 19.42 3.22
C GLY A 267 -11.27 19.50 2.18
N ILE A 268 -10.05 19.88 2.56
CA ILE A 268 -8.88 20.01 1.67
C ILE A 268 -7.67 19.35 2.29
N GLY A 269 -6.75 18.86 1.47
CA GLY A 269 -5.47 18.28 1.91
C GLY A 269 -5.21 16.89 1.36
N PRO A 270 -4.03 16.32 1.61
CA PRO A 270 -3.60 15.01 1.10
C PRO A 270 -4.58 13.85 1.30
N HIS A 271 -5.43 13.91 2.32
CA HIS A 271 -6.50 12.92 2.58
C HIS A 271 -7.71 13.06 1.64
N ARG A 272 -7.77 14.11 0.80
CA ARG A 272 -8.83 14.37 -0.19
C ARG A 272 -8.37 14.23 -1.63
N ASP A 273 -7.05 14.21 -1.86
CA ASP A 273 -6.46 14.10 -3.18
C ASP A 273 -6.73 12.73 -3.81
N ASP A 274 -6.52 12.61 -5.11
CA ASP A 274 -6.71 11.38 -5.86
C ASP A 274 -5.63 11.17 -6.92
N LEU A 275 -5.62 9.97 -7.51
CA LEU A 275 -4.87 9.65 -8.72
C LEU A 275 -5.87 9.38 -9.86
N LEU A 276 -5.68 10.08 -10.98
CA LEU A 276 -6.46 9.87 -12.18
C LEU A 276 -5.64 9.06 -13.20
N PHE A 277 -6.24 7.99 -13.72
CA PHE A 277 -5.65 7.15 -14.76
C PHE A 277 -6.34 7.38 -16.09
N LYS A 278 -5.56 7.61 -17.15
CA LYS A 278 -6.05 7.70 -18.52
C LYS A 278 -5.32 6.71 -19.43
N VAL A 279 -6.02 6.19 -20.42
CA VAL A 279 -5.46 5.44 -21.54
C VAL A 279 -5.85 6.16 -22.82
N ASN A 280 -4.86 6.51 -23.64
CA ASN A 280 -5.07 7.29 -24.87
C ASN A 280 -5.98 8.53 -24.63
N ASP A 281 -5.65 9.30 -23.57
CA ASP A 281 -6.37 10.51 -23.10
C ASP A 281 -7.81 10.30 -22.60
N ARG A 282 -8.31 9.06 -22.56
CA ARG A 282 -9.64 8.73 -22.01
C ARG A 282 -9.53 8.26 -20.56
N ILE A 283 -10.41 8.75 -19.70
CA ILE A 283 -10.47 8.34 -18.29
C ILE A 283 -10.75 6.84 -18.20
N LEU A 284 -9.78 6.11 -17.66
CA LEU A 284 -9.78 4.64 -17.63
C LEU A 284 -10.94 4.06 -16.80
N LYS A 285 -11.28 4.69 -15.66
CA LYS A 285 -12.39 4.27 -14.81
C LYS A 285 -13.74 4.30 -15.53
N ALA A 286 -13.98 5.33 -16.36
CA ALA A 286 -15.26 5.56 -17.00
C ALA A 286 -15.36 4.91 -18.38
N PHE A 287 -14.28 4.91 -19.15
CA PHE A 287 -14.32 4.57 -20.58
C PHE A 287 -13.39 3.39 -20.95
N GLY A 288 -12.57 2.91 -20.02
CA GLY A 288 -11.66 1.81 -20.29
C GLY A 288 -12.38 0.46 -20.41
N SER A 289 -11.96 -0.36 -21.39
CA SER A 289 -12.37 -1.75 -21.46
C SER A 289 -11.87 -2.55 -20.25
N GLN A 290 -12.48 -3.69 -19.95
CA GLN A 290 -12.01 -4.57 -18.87
C GLN A 290 -10.54 -4.99 -19.07
N GLY A 291 -10.14 -5.28 -20.33
CA GLY A 291 -8.76 -5.59 -20.67
C GLY A 291 -7.80 -4.46 -20.36
N GLN A 292 -8.14 -3.22 -20.76
CA GLN A 292 -7.35 -2.02 -20.45
C GLN A 292 -7.21 -1.80 -18.93
N GLN A 293 -8.30 -1.96 -18.19
CA GLN A 293 -8.30 -1.80 -16.74
C GLN A 293 -7.43 -2.85 -16.04
N ARG A 294 -7.48 -4.13 -16.47
CA ARG A 294 -6.64 -5.21 -15.96
C ARG A 294 -5.16 -4.97 -16.30
N SER A 295 -4.85 -4.57 -17.55
CA SER A 295 -3.48 -4.23 -17.98
C SER A 295 -2.93 -3.06 -17.18
N ALA A 296 -3.74 -2.03 -16.90
CA ALA A 296 -3.31 -0.87 -16.12
C ALA A 296 -3.08 -1.22 -14.65
N ALA A 297 -3.95 -2.01 -14.04
CA ALA A 297 -3.74 -2.50 -12.67
C ALA A 297 -2.44 -3.32 -12.57
N LEU A 298 -2.20 -4.23 -13.51
CA LEU A 298 -0.96 -5.01 -13.59
C LEU A 298 0.26 -4.09 -13.79
N ALA A 299 0.19 -3.13 -14.72
CA ALA A 299 1.29 -2.19 -14.98
C ALA A 299 1.63 -1.35 -13.75
N LEU A 300 0.63 -0.85 -13.01
CA LEU A 300 0.84 -0.08 -11.79
C LEU A 300 1.52 -0.91 -10.70
N LYS A 301 1.17 -2.18 -10.56
CA LYS A 301 1.76 -3.07 -9.56
C LYS A 301 3.20 -3.47 -9.94
N LEU A 302 3.46 -3.75 -11.21
CA LEU A 302 4.82 -3.99 -11.70
C LEU A 302 5.66 -2.70 -11.60
N ALA A 303 5.06 -1.54 -11.84
CA ALA A 303 5.72 -0.25 -11.63
C ALA A 303 6.04 -0.01 -10.15
N GLN A 304 5.18 -0.48 -9.22
CA GLN A 304 5.48 -0.45 -7.80
C GLN A 304 6.72 -1.28 -7.45
N LEU A 305 6.86 -2.48 -8.00
CA LEU A 305 8.05 -3.32 -7.83
C LEU A 305 9.33 -2.61 -8.28
N GLU A 306 9.30 -2.06 -9.49
CA GLU A 306 10.44 -1.38 -10.08
C GLU A 306 10.76 -0.07 -9.36
N TYR A 307 9.74 0.69 -8.94
CA TYR A 307 9.92 1.89 -8.13
C TYR A 307 10.66 1.56 -6.81
N VAL A 308 10.19 0.54 -6.07
CA VAL A 308 10.84 0.13 -4.82
C VAL A 308 12.29 -0.28 -5.09
N ARG A 309 12.54 -1.07 -6.15
CA ARG A 309 13.90 -1.45 -6.56
C ARG A 309 14.80 -0.24 -6.79
N GLN A 310 14.31 0.78 -7.49
CA GLN A 310 15.08 1.99 -7.76
C GLN A 310 15.37 2.83 -6.50
N GLU A 311 14.48 2.78 -5.51
CA GLU A 311 14.66 3.55 -4.27
C GLU A 311 15.60 2.87 -3.26
N ILE A 312 15.69 1.54 -3.27
CA ILE A 312 16.48 0.77 -2.27
C ILE A 312 17.59 -0.09 -2.90
N ASP A 313 17.80 0.00 -4.23
CA ASP A 313 18.77 -0.78 -5.02
C ASP A 313 18.58 -2.31 -4.92
N GLU A 314 17.40 -2.78 -4.51
CA GLU A 314 17.09 -4.19 -4.33
C GLU A 314 15.62 -4.50 -4.66
N PHE A 315 15.36 -5.65 -5.28
CA PHE A 315 13.97 -6.05 -5.50
C PHE A 315 13.26 -6.38 -4.19
N PRO A 316 12.05 -5.84 -3.96
CA PRO A 316 11.20 -6.29 -2.87
C PRO A 316 10.71 -7.71 -3.12
N VAL A 317 10.21 -8.36 -2.08
CA VAL A 317 9.54 -9.67 -2.19
C VAL A 317 8.16 -9.50 -2.85
N LEU A 318 7.82 -10.38 -3.77
CA LEU A 318 6.55 -10.37 -4.49
C LEU A 318 5.60 -11.44 -3.96
N LEU A 319 4.38 -11.02 -3.62
CA LEU A 319 3.29 -11.90 -3.21
C LEU A 319 2.19 -11.86 -4.29
N LEU A 320 1.82 -13.01 -4.85
CA LEU A 320 0.77 -13.15 -5.87
C LEU A 320 -0.35 -14.04 -5.31
N ASP A 321 -1.44 -13.41 -4.85
CA ASP A 321 -2.58 -14.12 -4.27
C ASP A 321 -3.67 -14.36 -5.31
N ASP A 322 -3.74 -15.58 -5.83
CA ASP A 322 -4.68 -16.07 -6.86
C ASP A 322 -4.75 -15.21 -8.15
N VAL A 323 -3.70 -14.44 -8.43
CA VAL A 323 -3.65 -13.50 -9.57
C VAL A 323 -3.58 -14.24 -10.89
N MET A 324 -2.98 -15.45 -10.91
CA MET A 324 -2.79 -16.22 -12.14
C MET A 324 -4.13 -16.63 -12.78
N SER A 325 -5.18 -16.80 -11.98
CA SER A 325 -6.53 -17.13 -12.47
C SER A 325 -7.23 -15.93 -13.12
N GLU A 326 -6.85 -14.70 -12.77
CA GLU A 326 -7.44 -13.46 -13.28
C GLU A 326 -6.78 -12.94 -14.56
N LEU A 327 -5.60 -13.47 -14.92
CA LEU A 327 -4.83 -13.07 -16.09
C LEU A 327 -5.04 -14.03 -17.25
N ASP A 328 -5.16 -13.48 -18.45
CA ASP A 328 -5.04 -14.28 -19.68
C ASP A 328 -3.60 -14.77 -19.88
N ASP A 329 -3.41 -15.71 -20.81
CA ASP A 329 -2.13 -16.36 -21.04
C ASP A 329 -1.02 -15.36 -21.43
N GLN A 330 -1.35 -14.34 -22.19
CA GLN A 330 -0.38 -13.32 -22.62
C GLN A 330 0.12 -12.51 -21.42
N ARG A 331 -0.77 -11.98 -20.59
CA ARG A 331 -0.41 -11.20 -19.39
C ARG A 331 0.30 -12.06 -18.34
N ARG A 332 -0.13 -13.32 -18.20
CA ARG A 332 0.53 -14.29 -17.32
C ARG A 332 1.98 -14.53 -17.75
N CYS A 333 2.21 -14.77 -19.05
CA CYS A 333 3.55 -14.94 -19.60
C CYS A 333 4.42 -13.71 -19.40
N GLN A 334 3.86 -12.50 -19.61
CA GLN A 334 4.59 -11.25 -19.40
C GLN A 334 4.95 -11.01 -17.92
N LEU A 335 4.03 -11.29 -16.98
CA LEU A 335 4.31 -11.23 -15.55
C LEU A 335 5.45 -12.19 -15.17
N LEU A 336 5.36 -13.44 -15.60
CA LEU A 336 6.38 -14.45 -15.31
C LEU A 336 7.75 -14.07 -15.89
N LYS A 337 7.83 -13.55 -17.11
CA LYS A 337 9.08 -13.03 -17.70
C LYS A 337 9.65 -11.84 -16.93
N PHE A 338 8.78 -10.99 -16.37
CA PHE A 338 9.23 -9.84 -15.59
C PHE A 338 9.90 -10.26 -14.29
N ILE A 339 9.39 -11.28 -13.63
CA ILE A 339 9.86 -11.75 -12.31
C ILE A 339 11.00 -12.78 -12.38
N ASP A 340 11.16 -13.43 -13.53
CA ASP A 340 12.06 -14.58 -13.68
C ASP A 340 13.51 -14.26 -13.30
N GLY A 341 14.04 -15.05 -12.36
CA GLY A 341 15.41 -14.95 -11.85
C GLY A 341 15.75 -13.65 -11.09
N LYS A 342 14.82 -12.70 -10.97
CA LYS A 342 15.07 -11.36 -10.40
C LYS A 342 14.40 -11.15 -9.05
N VAL A 343 13.17 -11.61 -8.91
CA VAL A 343 12.31 -11.29 -7.76
C VAL A 343 11.92 -12.55 -7.03
N GLN A 344 12.20 -12.62 -5.73
CA GLN A 344 11.66 -13.75 -4.94
C GLN A 344 10.15 -13.61 -4.85
N THR A 345 9.45 -14.63 -5.34
CA THR A 345 8.00 -14.61 -5.56
C THR A 345 7.32 -15.74 -4.81
N PHE A 346 6.20 -15.43 -4.17
CA PHE A 346 5.30 -16.35 -3.50
C PHE A 346 3.95 -16.31 -4.21
N ILE A 347 3.52 -17.45 -4.74
CA ILE A 347 2.34 -17.56 -5.61
C ILE A 347 1.34 -18.49 -4.95
N THR A 348 0.10 -18.06 -4.79
CA THR A 348 -1.01 -18.94 -4.46
C THR A 348 -1.84 -19.21 -5.72
N VAL A 349 -2.20 -20.45 -5.93
CA VAL A 349 -3.07 -20.90 -7.04
C VAL A 349 -3.97 -22.03 -6.59
N ASN A 350 -5.10 -22.16 -7.28
CA ASN A 350 -6.01 -23.30 -7.06
C ASN A 350 -5.63 -24.50 -7.92
N ASP A 351 -5.04 -24.23 -9.12
CA ASP A 351 -4.59 -25.26 -10.05
C ASP A 351 -3.13 -24.99 -10.46
N LYS A 352 -2.29 -26.00 -10.28
CA LYS A 352 -0.86 -25.96 -10.66
C LYS A 352 -0.67 -25.77 -12.16
N ALA A 353 -1.61 -26.21 -12.99
CA ALA A 353 -1.57 -26.05 -14.46
C ALA A 353 -1.57 -24.57 -14.90
N LEU A 354 -1.97 -23.63 -14.04
CA LEU A 354 -1.92 -22.19 -14.32
C LEU A 354 -0.50 -21.62 -14.30
N ILE A 355 0.49 -22.39 -13.85
CA ILE A 355 1.90 -21.95 -13.77
C ILE A 355 2.73 -22.88 -14.66
N PRO A 356 3.07 -22.47 -15.88
CA PRO A 356 3.96 -23.24 -16.72
C PRO A 356 5.38 -23.26 -16.13
N ASP A 357 6.04 -24.39 -16.23
CA ASP A 357 7.47 -24.70 -15.98
C ASP A 357 8.37 -23.60 -15.38
N LEU A 358 8.00 -23.09 -14.22
CA LEU A 358 8.93 -22.34 -13.38
C LEU A 358 9.72 -23.34 -12.51
N SER A 359 11.05 -23.23 -12.53
CA SER A 359 11.94 -23.94 -11.61
C SER A 359 11.72 -23.39 -10.19
N GLY A 360 10.72 -23.88 -9.48
CA GLY A 360 10.35 -23.42 -8.15
C GLY A 360 9.97 -24.56 -7.20
N ASN A 361 10.03 -24.31 -5.89
CA ASN A 361 9.50 -25.24 -4.90
C ASN A 361 7.97 -25.11 -4.85
N ALA A 362 7.28 -26.26 -4.92
CA ALA A 362 5.85 -26.34 -4.76
C ALA A 362 5.49 -26.85 -3.37
N TYR A 363 4.57 -26.19 -2.70
CA TYR A 363 4.06 -26.54 -1.37
C TYR A 363 2.56 -26.84 -1.46
N PHE A 364 2.14 -27.89 -0.73
CA PHE A 364 0.74 -28.36 -0.69
C PHE A 364 -0.02 -27.76 0.48
#